data_12f8f354f6eb376e3845997d8604e224
#
_entry.id   12f8f354f6eb376e3845997d8604e224
#
_cell.length_a   1.000
_cell.length_b   1.000
_cell.length_c   1.000
_cell.angle_alpha   90.00
_cell.angle_beta   90.00
_cell.angle_gamma   90.00
#
_symmetry.space_group_name_H-M   'P 1'
#
loop_
_entity.id
_entity.type
_entity.pdbx_description
1 polymer ?
#
loop_
_entity_poly.entity_id
_entity_poly.type
_entity_poly.pdbx_seq_one_letter_code
_entity_poly.pdbx_strand_id
1 'polypeptide(L)'
;MPRTCGMKTLADLQDIVAMRKLFYMGLESYQERYTLQLTEWNRRVFDRRGLDVVYVPGTTLDNTGAISVGQVLDAHGRSYFSMSQIMNLVQMMRNGEVTSEDVIYFEDMFAPGMESLPYIMDQIPQEQRPRVYVRCLAQAIDPDDFVHVWGMARWMDLYEKMVNEFVTGVLATNEEMVAHMRIAGWSAPIYNISGLAFGKAEVLERIGGAANIKPFDQRKMRVGFAARFDQEKQPGFFLDLVEMYYQLTRRTDVEFAIFQGGPLRSNNPEYVDRARVLEREGKLKIYENLKKNDYYALLNDTRVLFNCALQDWVSNTVSEADTLGANVLYPAYRSFPETFADDPNRLYIPWSIDDAFHKLQYLLTTAHHNMGLISDWTDGTVDRIVDILEGKGEQWNRAGNRYRDHVSQAKYAVRKIES
;
A
#
# COMPACT_ATOMS: atom_id res chain seq x y z
N MET A 1 -42.12 -31.83 -17.70
CA MET A 1 -40.89 -31.72 -18.49
C MET A 1 -39.92 -30.81 -17.73
N PRO A 2 -38.78 -31.27 -17.27
CA PRO A 2 -37.82 -30.41 -16.57
C PRO A 2 -37.11 -29.55 -17.60
N ARG A 3 -37.04 -28.25 -17.34
CA ARG A 3 -36.19 -27.32 -18.11
C ARG A 3 -34.75 -27.62 -17.79
N THR A 4 -34.00 -28.08 -18.78
CA THR A 4 -32.57 -28.20 -18.73
C THR A 4 -31.96 -26.79 -18.61
N CYS A 5 -31.38 -26.50 -17.47
CA CYS A 5 -30.52 -25.33 -17.27
C CYS A 5 -29.25 -25.59 -18.06
N GLY A 6 -29.12 -24.97 -19.22
CA GLY A 6 -27.92 -25.03 -20.03
C GLY A 6 -26.79 -24.32 -19.25
N MET A 7 -25.80 -25.09 -18.78
CA MET A 7 -24.52 -24.53 -18.38
C MET A 7 -23.95 -23.78 -19.58
N LYS A 8 -23.86 -22.45 -19.48
CA LYS A 8 -23.09 -21.62 -20.40
C LYS A 8 -21.62 -22.03 -20.24
N THR A 9 -20.99 -22.38 -21.36
CA THR A 9 -19.57 -22.72 -21.41
C THR A 9 -18.75 -21.44 -21.19
N LEU A 10 -17.53 -21.57 -20.70
CA LEU A 10 -16.54 -20.47 -20.52
C LEU A 10 -16.31 -19.64 -21.81
N ALA A 11 -16.76 -20.11 -22.97
CA ALA A 11 -16.69 -19.41 -24.26
C ALA A 11 -17.78 -18.33 -24.43
N ASP A 12 -18.83 -18.31 -23.59
CA ASP A 12 -19.86 -17.27 -23.58
C ASP A 12 -19.45 -16.03 -22.72
N LEU A 13 -18.19 -15.97 -22.32
CA LEU A 13 -17.64 -14.81 -21.64
C LEU A 13 -17.37 -13.68 -22.64
N GLN A 14 -18.41 -12.88 -22.80
CA GLN A 14 -18.36 -11.47 -23.13
C GLN A 14 -17.24 -11.04 -24.08
N ASP A 15 -17.59 -10.59 -25.26
CA ASP A 15 -16.85 -9.56 -25.97
C ASP A 15 -16.51 -8.47 -24.96
N ILE A 16 -15.25 -8.45 -24.50
CA ILE A 16 -14.77 -7.44 -23.55
C ILE A 16 -14.81 -6.13 -24.31
N VAL A 17 -15.85 -5.34 -24.05
CA VAL A 17 -15.96 -4.00 -24.63
C VAL A 17 -14.73 -3.23 -24.15
N ALA A 18 -13.92 -2.78 -25.09
CA ALA A 18 -12.76 -1.95 -24.80
C ALA A 18 -13.21 -0.74 -23.96
N MET A 19 -12.46 -0.42 -22.91
CA MET A 19 -12.74 0.73 -22.06
C MET A 19 -12.63 2.01 -22.89
N ARG A 20 -13.72 2.79 -22.99
CA ARG A 20 -13.75 4.08 -23.70
C ARG A 20 -13.09 5.16 -22.84
N LYS A 21 -13.60 5.35 -21.63
CA LYS A 21 -13.09 6.33 -20.65
C LYS A 21 -12.94 5.72 -19.28
N LEU A 22 -11.98 6.24 -18.53
CA LEU A 22 -11.78 5.96 -17.12
C LEU A 22 -12.20 7.17 -16.29
N PHE A 23 -13.27 7.04 -15.48
CA PHE A 23 -13.64 8.01 -14.48
C PHE A 23 -12.89 7.68 -13.19
N TYR A 24 -11.83 8.42 -12.93
CA TYR A 24 -10.96 8.18 -11.78
C TYR A 24 -11.43 8.97 -10.55
N MET A 25 -11.80 8.22 -9.52
CA MET A 25 -12.24 8.72 -8.21
C MET A 25 -11.04 8.65 -7.26
N GLY A 26 -10.17 9.65 -7.33
CA GLY A 26 -8.97 9.73 -6.50
C GLY A 26 -9.26 10.12 -5.06
N LEU A 27 -8.22 10.04 -4.24
CA LEU A 27 -8.25 10.48 -2.85
C LEU A 27 -7.98 11.98 -2.73
N GLU A 28 -8.41 12.56 -1.61
CA GLU A 28 -8.02 13.93 -1.26
C GLU A 28 -6.50 14.04 -1.15
N SER A 29 -5.94 15.02 -1.86
CA SER A 29 -4.50 15.23 -1.94
C SER A 29 -4.05 16.25 -0.90
N TYR A 30 -3.12 15.85 -0.03
CA TYR A 30 -2.45 16.74 0.93
C TYR A 30 -0.96 16.73 0.66
N GLN A 31 -0.31 17.88 0.80
CA GLN A 31 1.15 17.98 0.69
C GLN A 31 1.84 17.04 1.69
N GLU A 32 2.96 16.48 1.29
CA GLU A 32 3.78 15.53 2.07
C GLU A 32 3.08 14.20 2.42
N ARG A 33 1.89 13.93 1.86
CA ARG A 33 1.19 12.67 2.08
C ARG A 33 1.25 11.74 0.88
N TYR A 34 1.15 10.47 1.19
CA TYR A 34 1.03 9.37 0.23
C TYR A 34 -0.10 9.57 -0.78
N THR A 35 -1.23 10.15 -0.36
CA THR A 35 -2.39 10.36 -1.26
C THR A 35 -2.06 11.24 -2.47
N LEU A 36 -1.22 12.27 -2.29
CA LEU A 36 -0.75 13.09 -3.41
C LEU A 36 0.14 12.29 -4.37
N GLN A 37 1.12 11.56 -3.82
CA GLN A 37 2.02 10.72 -4.62
C GLN A 37 1.23 9.65 -5.39
N LEU A 38 0.24 9.03 -4.76
CA LEU A 38 -0.62 8.03 -5.37
C LEU A 38 -1.31 8.56 -6.64
N THR A 39 -1.90 9.75 -6.56
CA THR A 39 -2.55 10.39 -7.70
C THR A 39 -1.55 10.66 -8.83
N GLU A 40 -0.36 11.15 -8.52
CA GLU A 40 0.69 11.43 -9.49
C GLU A 40 1.22 10.16 -10.15
N TRP A 41 1.44 9.09 -9.39
CA TRP A 41 1.92 7.82 -9.92
C TRP A 41 0.90 7.14 -10.82
N ASN A 42 -0.37 7.14 -10.43
CA ASN A 42 -1.45 6.66 -11.28
C ASN A 42 -1.51 7.45 -12.60
N ARG A 43 -1.49 8.80 -12.52
CA ARG A 43 -1.56 9.67 -13.69
C ARG A 43 -0.43 9.37 -14.68
N ARG A 44 0.82 9.25 -14.22
CA ARG A 44 1.97 8.94 -15.09
C ARG A 44 1.77 7.64 -15.87
N VAL A 45 1.22 6.62 -15.23
CA VAL A 45 0.95 5.34 -15.91
C VAL A 45 -0.25 5.44 -16.84
N PHE A 46 -1.33 6.10 -16.43
CA PHE A 46 -2.50 6.31 -17.30
C PHE A 46 -2.13 7.07 -18.58
N ASP A 47 -1.33 8.14 -18.45
CA ASP A 47 -0.84 8.92 -19.57
C ASP A 47 0.05 8.08 -20.50
N ARG A 48 0.98 7.31 -19.93
CA ARG A 48 1.87 6.39 -20.67
C ARG A 48 1.07 5.32 -21.43
N ARG A 49 -0.01 4.82 -20.83
CA ARG A 49 -0.91 3.82 -21.43
C ARG A 49 -1.89 4.44 -22.42
N GLY A 50 -1.92 5.76 -22.56
CA GLY A 50 -2.80 6.48 -23.49
C GLY A 50 -4.28 6.40 -23.15
N LEU A 51 -4.63 6.31 -21.84
CA LEU A 51 -6.02 6.23 -21.40
C LEU A 51 -6.72 7.60 -21.49
N ASP A 52 -7.97 7.60 -21.92
CA ASP A 52 -8.86 8.77 -21.80
C ASP A 52 -9.41 8.82 -20.36
N VAL A 53 -8.77 9.63 -19.49
CA VAL A 53 -9.07 9.70 -18.06
C VAL A 53 -9.80 10.98 -17.71
N VAL A 54 -10.96 10.83 -17.08
CA VAL A 54 -11.70 11.92 -16.43
C VAL A 54 -11.39 11.87 -14.95
N TYR A 55 -10.55 12.79 -14.47
CA TYR A 55 -10.28 12.97 -13.05
C TYR A 55 -11.48 13.68 -12.43
N VAL A 56 -12.36 12.92 -11.74
CA VAL A 56 -13.56 13.50 -11.13
C VAL A 56 -13.16 14.37 -9.94
N PRO A 57 -13.42 15.68 -9.97
CA PRO A 57 -12.95 16.58 -8.91
C PRO A 57 -13.76 16.41 -7.62
N GLY A 58 -13.07 16.43 -6.49
CA GLY A 58 -13.65 16.64 -5.16
C GLY A 58 -13.30 18.03 -4.63
N THR A 59 -14.11 18.55 -3.74
CA THR A 59 -13.88 19.82 -3.08
C THR A 59 -13.27 19.58 -1.70
N THR A 60 -12.15 20.24 -1.41
CA THR A 60 -11.53 20.22 -0.08
C THR A 60 -12.18 21.27 0.82
N LEU A 61 -12.31 20.97 2.12
CA LEU A 61 -12.69 21.97 3.11
C LEU A 61 -11.50 22.94 3.35
N ASP A 62 -11.81 24.23 3.44
CA ASP A 62 -10.84 25.22 3.92
C ASP A 62 -10.45 24.86 5.37
N ASN A 63 -9.16 24.95 5.70
CA ASN A 63 -8.56 24.62 7.01
C ASN A 63 -8.31 23.12 7.30
N THR A 64 -8.48 22.22 6.36
CA THR A 64 -8.05 20.81 6.51
C THR A 64 -6.53 20.62 6.40
N GLY A 65 -5.74 21.68 6.32
CA GLY A 65 -4.29 21.68 6.07
C GLY A 65 -3.42 21.07 7.16
N ALA A 66 -4.00 20.58 8.25
CA ALA A 66 -3.28 19.85 9.28
C ALA A 66 -4.08 18.61 9.67
N ILE A 67 -3.93 17.52 8.92
CA ILE A 67 -4.24 16.22 9.52
C ILE A 67 -3.26 16.06 10.67
N SER A 68 -3.81 16.04 11.89
CA SER A 68 -3.01 15.80 13.08
C SER A 68 -2.31 14.46 12.92
N VAL A 69 -1.02 14.38 13.14
CA VAL A 69 -0.28 13.13 13.20
C VAL A 69 -0.98 12.23 14.24
N GLY A 70 -1.27 10.98 13.88
CA GLY A 70 -2.11 10.09 14.69
C GLY A 70 -3.59 10.06 14.27
N GLN A 71 -4.05 10.98 13.43
CA GLN A 71 -5.35 10.86 12.77
C GLN A 71 -5.13 10.31 11.35
N VAL A 72 -5.62 9.10 11.10
CA VAL A 72 -5.52 8.46 9.79
C VAL A 72 -6.43 9.15 8.79
N LEU A 73 -7.59 9.61 9.24
CA LEU A 73 -8.60 10.30 8.43
C LEU A 73 -9.10 11.56 9.17
N ASP A 74 -9.18 12.65 8.43
CA ASP A 74 -10.10 13.72 8.78
C ASP A 74 -11.50 13.32 8.30
N ALA A 75 -12.36 12.89 9.23
CA ALA A 75 -13.68 12.38 8.88
C ALA A 75 -14.56 13.40 8.14
N HIS A 76 -14.46 14.68 8.50
CA HIS A 76 -15.20 15.76 7.82
C HIS A 76 -14.62 16.06 6.45
N GLY A 77 -13.29 16.25 6.37
CA GLY A 77 -12.60 16.53 5.11
C GLY A 77 -12.74 15.39 4.11
N ARG A 78 -12.56 14.14 4.56
CA ARG A 78 -12.75 12.95 3.74
C ARG A 78 -14.17 12.84 3.20
N SER A 79 -15.17 13.00 4.08
CA SER A 79 -16.56 12.90 3.67
C SER A 79 -16.95 14.02 2.71
N TYR A 80 -16.54 15.26 3.01
CA TYR A 80 -16.86 16.40 2.15
C TYR A 80 -16.24 16.23 0.75
N PHE A 81 -14.96 15.86 0.68
CA PHE A 81 -14.28 15.62 -0.58
C PHE A 81 -14.96 14.50 -1.39
N SER A 82 -15.17 13.33 -0.77
CA SER A 82 -15.73 12.17 -1.46
C SER A 82 -17.18 12.41 -1.89
N MET A 83 -18.03 12.99 -1.01
CA MET A 83 -19.43 13.30 -1.36
C MET A 83 -19.50 14.31 -2.51
N SER A 84 -18.64 15.33 -2.54
CA SER A 84 -18.60 16.28 -3.65
C SER A 84 -18.14 15.65 -4.96
N GLN A 85 -17.20 14.69 -4.91
CA GLN A 85 -16.82 13.87 -6.06
C GLN A 85 -18.01 13.05 -6.60
N ILE A 86 -18.73 12.37 -5.70
CA ILE A 86 -19.93 11.59 -6.06
C ILE A 86 -20.99 12.48 -6.70
N MET A 87 -21.24 13.68 -6.15
CA MET A 87 -22.16 14.64 -6.75
C MET A 87 -21.76 15.00 -8.18
N ASN A 88 -20.49 15.25 -8.43
CA ASN A 88 -19.98 15.52 -9.78
C ASN A 88 -20.15 14.32 -10.71
N LEU A 89 -19.84 13.10 -10.22
CA LEU A 89 -20.05 11.87 -11.00
C LEU A 89 -21.55 11.68 -11.35
N VAL A 90 -22.45 11.88 -10.39
CA VAL A 90 -23.90 11.78 -10.61
C VAL A 90 -24.37 12.81 -11.67
N GLN A 91 -23.83 14.03 -11.63
CA GLN A 91 -24.10 15.05 -12.66
C GLN A 91 -23.64 14.59 -14.04
N MET A 92 -22.43 14.01 -14.14
CA MET A 92 -21.92 13.45 -15.40
C MET A 92 -22.75 12.29 -15.91
N MET A 93 -23.19 11.38 -15.03
CA MET A 93 -24.13 10.31 -15.38
C MET A 93 -25.47 10.89 -15.91
N ARG A 94 -26.00 11.88 -15.25
CA ARG A 94 -27.25 12.56 -15.66
C ARG A 94 -27.13 13.21 -17.02
N ASN A 95 -25.97 13.75 -17.35
CA ASN A 95 -25.68 14.37 -18.65
C ASN A 95 -25.41 13.35 -19.78
N GLY A 96 -25.34 12.04 -19.45
CA GLY A 96 -25.01 11.00 -20.44
C GLY A 96 -23.52 10.94 -20.80
N GLU A 97 -22.65 11.52 -19.97
CA GLU A 97 -21.21 11.50 -20.19
C GLU A 97 -20.59 10.15 -19.79
N VAL A 98 -21.26 9.41 -18.89
CA VAL A 98 -20.88 8.07 -18.42
C VAL A 98 -21.79 7.04 -19.10
N THR A 99 -21.21 6.04 -19.74
CA THR A 99 -21.92 5.00 -20.50
C THR A 99 -21.48 3.60 -20.07
N SER A 100 -22.09 2.55 -20.62
CA SER A 100 -21.70 1.15 -20.37
C SER A 100 -20.30 0.78 -20.88
N GLU A 101 -19.73 1.58 -21.79
CA GLU A 101 -18.36 1.38 -22.30
C GLU A 101 -17.29 1.95 -21.36
N ASP A 102 -17.72 2.68 -20.31
CA ASP A 102 -16.83 3.38 -19.40
C ASP A 102 -16.56 2.57 -18.13
N VAL A 103 -15.50 2.95 -17.45
CA VAL A 103 -15.11 2.41 -16.17
C VAL A 103 -15.08 3.53 -15.14
N ILE A 104 -15.66 3.28 -13.97
CA ILE A 104 -15.52 4.11 -12.78
C ILE A 104 -14.58 3.37 -11.84
N TYR A 105 -13.46 3.99 -11.46
CA TYR A 105 -12.49 3.39 -10.57
C TYR A 105 -12.28 4.25 -9.33
N PHE A 106 -12.59 3.69 -8.17
CA PHE A 106 -12.36 4.28 -6.86
C PHE A 106 -11.01 3.82 -6.33
N GLU A 107 -10.11 4.76 -6.07
CA GLU A 107 -8.78 4.50 -5.50
C GLU A 107 -8.84 4.02 -4.05
N ASP A 108 -9.95 4.22 -3.37
CA ASP A 108 -10.25 3.63 -2.08
C ASP A 108 -11.73 3.23 -2.03
N MET A 109 -12.00 2.01 -1.60
CA MET A 109 -13.35 1.50 -1.39
C MET A 109 -14.13 2.38 -0.41
N PHE A 110 -13.46 2.92 0.60
CA PHE A 110 -14.08 3.80 1.56
C PHE A 110 -14.23 5.22 0.99
N ALA A 111 -15.31 5.43 0.26
CA ALA A 111 -15.69 6.70 -0.37
C ALA A 111 -17.10 7.12 0.09
N PRO A 112 -17.23 7.89 1.20
CA PRO A 112 -18.51 8.40 1.67
C PRO A 112 -19.31 9.07 0.55
N GLY A 113 -20.60 8.71 0.41
CA GLY A 113 -21.45 9.10 -0.72
C GLY A 113 -21.59 8.01 -1.79
N MET A 114 -20.65 7.02 -1.86
CA MET A 114 -20.75 5.90 -2.81
C MET A 114 -22.01 5.06 -2.58
N GLU A 115 -22.56 5.06 -1.38
CA GLU A 115 -23.80 4.37 -1.02
C GLU A 115 -25.02 4.84 -1.82
N SER A 116 -24.95 5.99 -2.51
CA SER A 116 -25.97 6.44 -3.44
C SER A 116 -25.91 5.76 -4.82
N LEU A 117 -24.77 5.20 -5.20
CA LEU A 117 -24.58 4.60 -6.53
C LEU A 117 -25.43 3.35 -6.77
N PRO A 118 -25.58 2.39 -5.85
CA PRO A 118 -26.48 1.25 -6.05
C PRO A 118 -27.89 1.69 -6.39
N TYR A 119 -28.43 2.69 -5.69
CA TYR A 119 -29.74 3.24 -5.99
C TYR A 119 -29.87 3.78 -7.42
N ILE A 120 -28.83 4.49 -7.90
CA ILE A 120 -28.80 5.04 -9.27
C ILE A 120 -28.65 3.90 -10.28
N MET A 121 -27.71 2.96 -10.03
CA MET A 121 -27.44 1.84 -10.92
C MET A 121 -28.65 0.93 -11.11
N ASP A 122 -29.48 0.74 -10.07
CA ASP A 122 -30.69 -0.08 -10.16
C ASP A 122 -31.77 0.55 -11.05
N GLN A 123 -31.71 1.84 -11.33
CA GLN A 123 -32.58 2.52 -12.30
C GLN A 123 -32.08 2.41 -13.74
N ILE A 124 -30.87 1.88 -13.98
CA ILE A 124 -30.25 1.72 -15.28
C ILE A 124 -30.31 0.24 -15.66
N PRO A 125 -30.79 -0.13 -16.87
CA PRO A 125 -30.70 -1.50 -17.36
C PRO A 125 -29.28 -2.06 -17.26
N GLN A 126 -29.14 -3.32 -16.88
CA GLN A 126 -27.84 -3.91 -16.56
C GLN A 126 -26.82 -3.76 -17.70
N GLU A 127 -27.26 -3.91 -18.95
CA GLU A 127 -26.43 -3.77 -20.15
C GLU A 127 -25.98 -2.33 -20.44
N GLN A 128 -26.58 -1.35 -19.75
CA GLN A 128 -26.25 0.07 -19.90
C GLN A 128 -25.44 0.61 -18.72
N ARG A 129 -25.19 -0.21 -17.71
CA ARG A 129 -24.43 0.20 -16.51
C ARG A 129 -22.94 0.30 -16.81
N PRO A 130 -22.25 1.38 -16.37
CA PRO A 130 -20.78 1.41 -16.40
C PRO A 130 -20.21 0.33 -15.47
N ARG A 131 -18.99 -0.09 -15.74
CA ARG A 131 -18.25 -1.00 -14.87
C ARG A 131 -17.69 -0.22 -13.68
N VAL A 132 -17.86 -0.73 -12.46
CA VAL A 132 -17.37 -0.09 -11.24
C VAL A 132 -16.33 -0.97 -10.57
N TYR A 133 -15.14 -0.44 -10.40
CA TYR A 133 -14.07 -1.08 -9.66
C TYR A 133 -13.67 -0.26 -8.45
N VAL A 134 -13.35 -0.94 -7.37
CA VAL A 134 -12.90 -0.31 -6.14
C VAL A 134 -11.61 -0.96 -5.66
N ARG A 135 -10.77 -0.19 -5.00
CA ARG A 135 -9.59 -0.72 -4.33
C ARG A 135 -9.86 -0.87 -2.84
N CYS A 136 -9.53 -2.02 -2.30
CA CYS A 136 -9.59 -2.27 -0.86
C CYS A 136 -8.26 -1.85 -0.22
N LEU A 137 -8.31 -0.94 0.76
CA LEU A 137 -7.16 -0.49 1.54
C LEU A 137 -7.28 -0.82 3.02
N ALA A 138 -8.50 -1.10 3.51
CA ALA A 138 -8.79 -1.45 4.89
C ALA A 138 -10.01 -2.38 4.93
N GLN A 139 -10.13 -3.18 5.98
CA GLN A 139 -11.18 -4.21 6.10
C GLN A 139 -11.77 -4.28 7.50
N ALA A 140 -13.10 -4.43 7.56
CA ALA A 140 -13.82 -4.60 8.82
C ALA A 140 -13.52 -5.92 9.54
N ILE A 141 -13.10 -6.95 8.82
CA ILE A 141 -12.79 -8.28 9.38
C ILE A 141 -11.43 -8.31 10.10
N ASP A 142 -10.51 -7.41 9.78
CA ASP A 142 -9.18 -7.42 10.37
C ASP A 142 -9.17 -6.73 11.75
N PRO A 143 -8.94 -7.46 12.86
CA PRO A 143 -8.99 -6.89 14.19
C PRO A 143 -7.82 -5.91 14.49
N ASP A 144 -6.73 -5.99 13.73
CA ASP A 144 -5.58 -5.10 13.86
C ASP A 144 -5.67 -3.87 12.96
N ASP A 145 -6.71 -3.79 12.09
CA ASP A 145 -6.95 -2.64 11.23
C ASP A 145 -7.43 -1.43 12.05
N PHE A 146 -7.06 -0.23 11.58
CA PHE A 146 -7.54 1.02 12.20
C PHE A 146 -9.08 1.10 12.29
N VAL A 147 -9.77 0.41 11.40
CA VAL A 147 -11.24 0.28 11.41
C VAL A 147 -11.73 -0.28 12.75
N HIS A 148 -11.04 -1.28 13.33
CA HIS A 148 -11.36 -1.80 14.66
C HIS A 148 -10.87 -0.89 15.77
N VAL A 149 -9.65 -0.41 15.69
CA VAL A 149 -9.03 0.46 16.72
C VAL A 149 -9.88 1.72 16.98
N TRP A 150 -10.55 2.23 15.95
CA TRP A 150 -11.39 3.43 16.05
C TRP A 150 -12.89 3.14 16.23
N GLY A 151 -13.26 1.87 16.45
CA GLY A 151 -14.65 1.47 16.68
C GLY A 151 -15.53 1.56 15.43
N MET A 152 -14.95 1.53 14.25
CA MET A 152 -15.65 1.67 12.96
C MET A 152 -16.13 0.33 12.39
N ALA A 153 -15.67 -0.79 12.91
CA ALA A 153 -15.83 -2.12 12.30
C ALA A 153 -17.31 -2.47 11.99
N ARG A 154 -18.23 -2.12 12.89
CA ARG A 154 -19.65 -2.48 12.73
C ARG A 154 -20.30 -1.84 11.49
N TRP A 155 -20.11 -0.55 11.29
CA TRP A 155 -20.72 0.12 10.14
C TRP A 155 -19.91 -0.13 8.87
N MET A 156 -18.58 -0.32 8.98
CA MET A 156 -17.73 -0.65 7.84
C MET A 156 -18.07 -2.03 7.27
N ASP A 157 -18.40 -3.03 8.11
CA ASP A 157 -18.89 -4.33 7.66
C ASP A 157 -20.18 -4.20 6.84
N LEU A 158 -21.11 -3.34 7.25
CA LEU A 158 -22.33 -3.07 6.48
C LEU A 158 -22.03 -2.36 5.16
N TYR A 159 -21.08 -1.44 5.18
CA TYR A 159 -20.65 -0.71 4.00
C TYR A 159 -19.98 -1.64 2.99
N GLU A 160 -19.09 -2.50 3.43
CA GLU A 160 -18.44 -3.52 2.59
C GLU A 160 -19.45 -4.46 1.94
N LYS A 161 -20.45 -4.91 2.67
CA LYS A 161 -21.55 -5.73 2.13
C LYS A 161 -22.32 -5.01 1.03
N MET A 162 -22.62 -3.74 1.23
CA MET A 162 -23.29 -2.92 0.20
C MET A 162 -22.40 -2.79 -1.04
N VAL A 163 -21.10 -2.50 -0.87
CA VAL A 163 -20.16 -2.38 -2.00
C VAL A 163 -20.08 -3.70 -2.78
N ASN A 164 -19.99 -4.84 -2.09
CA ASN A 164 -19.96 -6.17 -2.69
C ASN A 164 -21.12 -6.45 -3.66
N GLU A 165 -22.31 -5.88 -3.40
CA GLU A 165 -23.51 -6.16 -4.20
C GLU A 165 -23.53 -5.47 -5.58
N PHE A 166 -22.80 -4.37 -5.77
CA PHE A 166 -22.92 -3.60 -7.01
C PHE A 166 -21.64 -3.44 -7.83
N VAL A 167 -20.47 -3.72 -7.24
CA VAL A 167 -19.20 -3.51 -7.97
C VAL A 167 -18.94 -4.61 -8.99
N THR A 168 -18.31 -4.23 -10.10
CA THR A 168 -17.84 -5.16 -11.13
C THR A 168 -16.65 -5.97 -10.61
N GLY A 169 -15.83 -5.37 -9.75
CA GLY A 169 -14.70 -6.05 -9.14
C GLY A 169 -13.99 -5.22 -8.09
N VAL A 170 -13.22 -5.92 -7.26
CA VAL A 170 -12.44 -5.35 -6.17
C VAL A 170 -10.96 -5.66 -6.36
N LEU A 171 -10.11 -4.65 -6.17
CA LEU A 171 -8.67 -4.78 -6.23
C LEU A 171 -8.11 -4.90 -4.81
N ALA A 172 -7.55 -6.05 -4.50
CA ALA A 172 -6.89 -6.36 -3.24
C ALA A 172 -5.38 -6.23 -3.38
N THR A 173 -4.70 -5.80 -2.33
CA THR A 173 -3.27 -5.51 -2.37
C THR A 173 -2.37 -6.74 -2.20
N ASN A 174 -2.92 -7.84 -1.67
CA ASN A 174 -2.19 -9.08 -1.41
C ASN A 174 -3.14 -10.27 -1.23
N GLU A 175 -2.60 -11.49 -1.14
CA GLU A 175 -3.37 -12.73 -0.98
C GLU A 175 -4.10 -12.81 0.37
N GLU A 176 -3.51 -12.31 1.44
CA GLU A 176 -4.16 -12.31 2.76
C GLU A 176 -5.43 -11.47 2.73
N MET A 177 -5.37 -10.27 2.14
CA MET A 177 -6.54 -9.42 1.97
C MET A 177 -7.63 -10.12 1.15
N VAL A 178 -7.27 -10.82 0.07
CA VAL A 178 -8.22 -11.63 -0.70
C VAL A 178 -8.85 -12.72 0.17
N ALA A 179 -8.05 -13.43 0.97
CA ALA A 179 -8.55 -14.48 1.86
C ALA A 179 -9.53 -13.90 2.90
N HIS A 180 -9.19 -12.78 3.50
CA HIS A 180 -10.08 -12.06 4.44
C HIS A 180 -11.40 -11.66 3.78
N MET A 181 -11.36 -11.11 2.57
CA MET A 181 -12.57 -10.75 1.83
C MET A 181 -13.45 -11.97 1.58
N ARG A 182 -12.87 -13.11 1.19
CA ARG A 182 -13.63 -14.36 0.99
C ARG A 182 -14.23 -14.88 2.29
N ILE A 183 -13.51 -14.80 3.41
CA ILE A 183 -14.03 -15.15 4.74
C ILE A 183 -15.17 -14.21 5.15
N ALA A 184 -15.04 -12.92 4.84
CA ALA A 184 -16.09 -11.92 5.10
C ALA A 184 -17.33 -12.04 4.18
N GLY A 185 -17.31 -13.00 3.22
CA GLY A 185 -18.46 -13.29 2.37
C GLY A 185 -18.50 -12.52 1.05
N TRP A 186 -17.41 -11.92 0.61
CA TRP A 186 -17.36 -11.25 -0.69
C TRP A 186 -17.59 -12.24 -1.84
N SER A 187 -18.56 -11.96 -2.68
CA SER A 187 -18.92 -12.71 -3.90
C SER A 187 -18.43 -12.02 -5.17
N ALA A 188 -18.24 -10.70 -5.14
CA ALA A 188 -17.71 -9.95 -6.27
C ALA A 188 -16.36 -10.51 -6.73
N PRO A 189 -15.99 -10.38 -8.03
CA PRO A 189 -14.67 -10.69 -8.54
C PRO A 189 -13.59 -9.94 -7.77
N ILE A 190 -12.57 -10.66 -7.27
CA ILE A 190 -11.44 -10.07 -6.55
C ILE A 190 -10.18 -10.27 -7.39
N TYR A 191 -9.41 -9.21 -7.53
CA TYR A 191 -8.15 -9.18 -8.25
C TYR A 191 -7.02 -8.83 -7.29
N ASN A 192 -6.04 -9.73 -7.13
CA ASN A 192 -4.82 -9.42 -6.37
C ASN A 192 -3.87 -8.62 -7.28
N ILE A 193 -3.67 -7.34 -6.94
CA ILE A 193 -2.74 -6.46 -7.64
C ILE A 193 -1.32 -6.52 -7.09
N SER A 194 -1.09 -7.26 -5.99
CA SER A 194 0.21 -7.47 -5.35
C SER A 194 1.00 -6.19 -5.11
N GLY A 195 0.45 -5.29 -4.35
CA GLY A 195 1.10 -4.03 -3.96
C GLY A 195 0.19 -2.81 -3.98
N LEU A 196 0.82 -1.66 -3.81
CA LEU A 196 0.23 -0.33 -3.97
C LEU A 196 0.84 0.36 -5.19
N ALA A 197 0.20 1.42 -5.70
CA ALA A 197 0.83 2.29 -6.68
C ALA A 197 2.16 2.81 -6.13
N PHE A 198 3.20 2.76 -6.95
CA PHE A 198 4.55 3.16 -6.60
C PHE A 198 5.24 3.75 -7.84
N GLY A 199 6.05 4.78 -7.65
CA GLY A 199 6.83 5.44 -8.71
C GLY A 199 8.33 5.33 -8.43
N LYS A 200 8.96 4.22 -8.87
CA LYS A 200 10.40 4.01 -8.71
C LYS A 200 11.22 5.14 -9.31
N ALA A 201 10.86 5.59 -10.51
CA ALA A 201 11.55 6.69 -11.20
C ALA A 201 11.54 7.97 -10.38
N GLU A 202 10.41 8.32 -9.73
CA GLU A 202 10.31 9.52 -8.91
C GLU A 202 11.22 9.45 -7.67
N VAL A 203 11.27 8.29 -7.01
CA VAL A 203 12.18 8.09 -5.86
C VAL A 203 13.62 8.33 -6.28
N LEU A 204 14.02 7.81 -7.44
CA LEU A 204 15.37 8.00 -8.00
C LEU A 204 15.62 9.46 -8.39
N GLU A 205 14.68 10.13 -9.04
CA GLU A 205 14.78 11.56 -9.40
C GLU A 205 15.05 12.43 -8.17
N ARG A 206 14.40 12.13 -7.03
CA ARG A 206 14.54 12.90 -5.79
C ARG A 206 15.93 12.79 -5.14
N ILE A 207 16.70 11.78 -5.47
CA ILE A 207 18.12 11.66 -5.08
C ILE A 207 19.07 12.07 -6.19
N GLY A 208 18.58 12.62 -7.30
CA GLY A 208 19.36 13.06 -8.45
C GLY A 208 19.73 11.95 -9.43
N GLY A 209 19.02 10.84 -9.43
CA GLY A 209 19.14 9.72 -10.37
C GLY A 209 19.76 8.46 -9.79
N ALA A 210 19.62 7.35 -10.49
CA ALA A 210 20.08 6.02 -10.06
C ALA A 210 21.61 5.96 -9.80
N ALA A 211 22.39 6.79 -10.49
CA ALA A 211 23.84 6.88 -10.28
C ALA A 211 24.22 7.40 -8.87
N ASN A 212 23.30 8.03 -8.16
CA ASN A 212 23.48 8.55 -6.81
C ASN A 212 23.06 7.55 -5.72
N ILE A 213 22.63 6.34 -6.09
CA ILE A 213 22.42 5.27 -5.11
C ILE A 213 23.76 4.96 -4.47
N LYS A 214 23.83 5.15 -3.14
CA LYS A 214 25.05 4.96 -2.40
C LYS A 214 25.41 3.47 -2.31
N PRO A 215 26.62 3.03 -2.68
CA PRO A 215 27.08 1.66 -2.47
C PRO A 215 26.90 1.23 -1.01
N PHE A 216 26.55 -0.03 -0.78
CA PHE A 216 26.21 -0.54 0.55
C PHE A 216 27.32 -0.32 1.59
N ASP A 217 28.57 -0.58 1.20
CA ASP A 217 29.75 -0.43 2.04
C ASP A 217 30.05 1.02 2.44
N GLN A 218 29.59 1.99 1.64
CA GLN A 218 29.75 3.42 1.89
C GLN A 218 28.62 4.02 2.74
N ARG A 219 27.56 3.23 3.04
CA ARG A 219 26.43 3.68 3.87
C ARG A 219 26.81 3.67 5.34
N LYS A 220 26.20 4.55 6.10
CA LYS A 220 26.31 4.50 7.55
C LYS A 220 25.77 3.18 8.09
N MET A 221 26.39 2.68 9.13
CA MET A 221 25.88 1.59 9.95
C MET A 221 24.62 2.07 10.67
N ARG A 222 23.54 2.30 9.91
CA ARG A 222 22.29 2.84 10.42
C ARG A 222 21.17 1.84 10.27
N VAL A 223 20.33 1.75 11.31
CA VAL A 223 19.04 1.06 11.33
C VAL A 223 17.96 2.12 11.42
N GLY A 224 17.16 2.26 10.35
CA GLY A 224 16.07 3.22 10.28
C GLY A 224 14.73 2.58 10.62
N PHE A 225 13.90 3.28 11.38
CA PHE A 225 12.49 2.99 11.59
C PHE A 225 11.65 4.10 10.96
N ALA A 226 10.92 3.78 9.90
CA ALA A 226 10.17 4.74 9.09
C ALA A 226 8.67 4.40 9.05
N ALA A 227 8.04 4.36 10.20
CA ALA A 227 6.61 4.14 10.36
C ALA A 227 6.01 5.16 11.33
N ARG A 228 4.67 5.28 11.34
CA ARG A 228 4.00 6.00 12.44
C ARG A 228 4.43 5.38 13.77
N PHE A 229 4.50 6.20 14.81
CA PHE A 229 4.95 5.73 16.12
C PHE A 229 3.78 5.32 17.02
N ASP A 230 2.70 4.88 16.38
CA ASP A 230 1.48 4.41 17.03
C ASP A 230 1.56 2.93 17.38
N GLN A 231 0.71 2.52 18.31
CA GLN A 231 0.77 1.18 18.92
C GLN A 231 0.71 0.03 17.91
N GLU A 232 -0.08 0.17 16.83
CA GLU A 232 -0.20 -0.87 15.80
C GLU A 232 1.10 -1.06 14.98
N LYS A 233 2.02 -0.11 15.03
CA LYS A 233 3.36 -0.21 14.43
C LYS A 233 4.41 -0.76 15.41
N GLN A 234 4.00 -1.13 16.63
CA GLN A 234 4.85 -1.78 17.65
C GLN A 234 6.17 -1.06 17.95
N PRO A 235 6.20 0.29 18.14
CA PRO A 235 7.45 0.99 18.38
C PRO A 235 8.17 0.53 19.64
N GLY A 236 7.45 0.00 20.63
CA GLY A 236 8.02 -0.60 21.84
C GLY A 236 9.02 -1.72 21.52
N PHE A 237 8.68 -2.61 20.56
CA PHE A 237 9.57 -3.69 20.15
C PHE A 237 10.86 -3.15 19.49
N PHE A 238 10.75 -2.08 18.70
CA PHE A 238 11.95 -1.42 18.16
C PHE A 238 12.83 -0.81 19.25
N LEU A 239 12.23 -0.16 20.25
CA LEU A 239 12.99 0.41 21.38
C LEU A 239 13.66 -0.69 22.22
N ASP A 240 12.98 -1.83 22.43
CA ASP A 240 13.56 -3.01 23.11
C ASP A 240 14.78 -3.54 22.32
N LEU A 241 14.67 -3.62 20.99
CA LEU A 241 15.77 -4.03 20.13
C LEU A 241 16.98 -3.08 20.22
N VAL A 242 16.73 -1.76 20.28
CA VAL A 242 17.78 -0.75 20.49
C VAL A 242 18.51 -1.00 21.79
N GLU A 243 17.78 -1.14 22.91
CA GLU A 243 18.37 -1.36 24.24
C GLU A 243 19.15 -2.67 24.28
N MET A 244 18.57 -3.76 23.79
CA MET A 244 19.21 -5.07 23.70
C MET A 244 20.50 -5.01 22.87
N TYR A 245 20.48 -4.31 21.73
CA TYR A 245 21.65 -4.19 20.87
C TYR A 245 22.84 -3.58 21.59
N TYR A 246 22.63 -2.44 22.27
CA TYR A 246 23.69 -1.78 23.01
C TYR A 246 24.15 -2.58 24.24
N GLN A 247 23.26 -3.28 24.93
CA GLN A 247 23.60 -4.13 26.07
C GLN A 247 24.50 -5.30 25.67
N LEU A 248 24.17 -5.98 24.57
CA LEU A 248 24.87 -7.19 24.15
C LEU A 248 26.16 -6.89 23.37
N THR A 249 26.14 -5.91 22.49
CA THR A 249 27.29 -5.65 21.59
C THR A 249 28.26 -4.64 22.14
N ARG A 250 27.81 -3.71 22.99
CA ARG A 250 28.57 -2.52 23.45
C ARG A 250 29.12 -1.67 22.29
N ARG A 251 28.59 -1.84 21.08
CA ARG A 251 29.02 -1.10 19.88
C ARG A 251 28.36 0.27 19.86
N THR A 252 29.14 1.29 19.50
CA THR A 252 28.70 2.68 19.34
C THR A 252 28.73 3.17 17.91
N ASP A 253 29.17 2.33 16.98
CA ASP A 253 29.28 2.64 15.56
C ASP A 253 27.96 2.40 14.77
N VAL A 254 26.95 1.82 15.40
CA VAL A 254 25.61 1.62 14.82
C VAL A 254 24.69 2.73 15.30
N GLU A 255 24.12 3.49 14.37
CA GLU A 255 23.11 4.51 14.63
C GLU A 255 21.71 3.90 14.48
N PHE A 256 20.94 3.82 15.55
CA PHE A 256 19.50 3.59 15.45
C PHE A 256 18.78 4.91 15.25
N ALA A 257 17.81 4.96 14.32
CA ALA A 257 17.17 6.20 13.93
C ALA A 257 15.68 6.05 13.66
N ILE A 258 14.89 7.04 14.09
CA ILE A 258 13.48 7.19 13.74
C ILE A 258 13.34 8.27 12.70
N PHE A 259 12.61 8.01 11.61
CA PHE A 259 12.34 8.94 10.51
C PHE A 259 10.88 9.35 10.53
N GLN A 260 10.59 10.64 10.77
CA GLN A 260 9.25 11.19 10.85
C GLN A 260 9.08 12.41 9.92
N GLY A 261 7.99 12.44 9.15
CA GLY A 261 7.61 13.59 8.33
C GLY A 261 7.02 14.76 9.12
N GLY A 262 6.74 14.57 10.39
CA GLY A 262 6.27 15.57 11.36
C GLY A 262 6.98 15.41 12.70
N PRO A 263 6.50 16.10 13.76
CA PRO A 263 6.97 15.84 15.11
C PRO A 263 6.71 14.40 15.55
N LEU A 264 7.60 13.82 16.36
CA LEU A 264 7.41 12.48 16.91
C LEU A 264 6.17 12.49 17.85
N ARG A 265 5.17 11.73 17.49
CA ARG A 265 3.92 11.56 18.22
C ARG A 265 3.50 10.10 18.22
N SER A 266 2.74 9.70 19.24
CA SER A 266 2.15 8.39 19.35
C SER A 266 0.79 8.49 20.04
N ASN A 267 -0.11 7.54 19.75
CA ASN A 267 -1.33 7.32 20.51
C ASN A 267 -1.03 6.73 21.92
N ASN A 268 0.22 6.27 22.16
CA ASN A 268 0.73 5.93 23.50
C ASN A 268 1.93 6.85 23.84
N PRO A 269 1.77 7.86 24.72
CA PRO A 269 2.84 8.79 25.09
C PRO A 269 4.11 8.13 25.66
N GLU A 270 3.97 6.97 26.32
CA GLU A 270 5.09 6.24 26.91
C GLU A 270 6.17 5.90 25.89
N TYR A 271 5.77 5.56 24.65
CA TYR A 271 6.73 5.27 23.59
C TYR A 271 7.55 6.51 23.19
N VAL A 272 6.91 7.68 23.18
CA VAL A 272 7.61 8.95 22.87
C VAL A 272 8.60 9.27 23.98
N ASP A 273 8.18 9.17 25.24
CA ASP A 273 9.03 9.45 26.41
C ASP A 273 10.24 8.52 26.43
N ARG A 274 10.04 7.24 26.18
CA ARG A 274 11.12 6.24 26.12
C ARG A 274 12.09 6.52 24.96
N ALA A 275 11.58 6.85 23.76
CA ALA A 275 12.41 7.23 22.63
C ALA A 275 13.28 8.46 22.94
N ARG A 276 12.71 9.47 23.60
CA ARG A 276 13.45 10.67 24.04
C ARG A 276 14.49 10.37 25.12
N VAL A 277 14.26 9.38 25.99
CA VAL A 277 15.29 8.90 26.92
C VAL A 277 16.47 8.31 26.17
N LEU A 278 16.21 7.38 25.26
CA LEU A 278 17.25 6.74 24.45
C LEU A 278 18.03 7.74 23.57
N GLU A 279 17.34 8.80 23.08
CA GLU A 279 17.99 9.88 22.33
C GLU A 279 18.97 10.66 23.22
N ARG A 280 18.56 11.03 24.46
CA ARG A 280 19.44 11.70 25.43
C ARG A 280 20.63 10.84 25.85
N GLU A 281 20.46 9.53 25.89
CA GLU A 281 21.54 8.57 26.15
C GLU A 281 22.45 8.33 24.95
N GLY A 282 22.18 8.93 23.80
CA GLY A 282 22.94 8.75 22.57
C GLY A 282 22.75 7.39 21.88
N LYS A 283 21.74 6.61 22.26
CA LYS A 283 21.43 5.30 21.71
C LYS A 283 20.48 5.36 20.51
N LEU A 284 19.75 6.45 20.37
CA LEU A 284 18.76 6.65 19.33
C LEU A 284 18.90 8.06 18.76
N LYS A 285 18.61 8.22 17.50
CA LYS A 285 18.51 9.52 16.84
C LYS A 285 17.11 9.71 16.26
N ILE A 286 16.49 10.86 16.51
CA ILE A 286 15.15 11.15 16.04
C ILE A 286 15.22 12.26 15.00
N TYR A 287 14.83 11.95 13.77
CA TYR A 287 14.72 12.89 12.67
C TYR A 287 13.25 13.25 12.48
N GLU A 288 12.91 14.50 12.75
CA GLU A 288 11.55 15.01 12.69
C GLU A 288 11.38 16.03 11.57
N ASN A 289 10.14 16.24 11.15
CA ASN A 289 9.77 17.21 10.11
C ASN A 289 10.53 17.02 8.80
N LEU A 290 10.84 15.75 8.48
CA LEU A 290 11.54 15.40 7.25
C LEU A 290 10.67 15.69 6.04
N LYS A 291 11.20 16.46 5.11
CA LYS A 291 10.66 16.53 3.75
C LYS A 291 11.06 15.26 2.98
N LYS A 292 10.32 14.93 1.94
CA LYS A 292 10.57 13.70 1.17
C LYS A 292 12.01 13.60 0.64
N ASN A 293 12.61 14.68 0.17
CA ASN A 293 14.00 14.65 -0.31
C ASN A 293 14.99 14.33 0.82
N ASP A 294 14.80 14.91 2.01
CA ASP A 294 15.66 14.65 3.17
C ASP A 294 15.49 13.21 3.66
N TYR A 295 14.26 12.70 3.67
CA TYR A 295 13.94 11.32 4.00
C TYR A 295 14.63 10.34 3.03
N TYR A 296 14.55 10.57 1.71
CA TYR A 296 15.20 9.70 0.73
C TYR A 296 16.74 9.79 0.81
N ALA A 297 17.30 10.97 1.10
CA ALA A 297 18.74 11.11 1.34
C ALA A 297 19.19 10.31 2.57
N LEU A 298 18.41 10.36 3.67
CA LEU A 298 18.68 9.54 4.86
C LEU A 298 18.56 8.04 4.57
N LEU A 299 17.53 7.63 3.84
CA LEU A 299 17.29 6.24 3.49
C LEU A 299 18.39 5.70 2.55
N ASN A 300 18.85 6.50 1.58
CA ASN A 300 19.98 6.19 0.71
C ASN A 300 21.32 6.02 1.48
N ASP A 301 21.42 6.63 2.68
CA ASP A 301 22.58 6.50 3.57
C ASP A 301 22.37 5.47 4.71
N THR A 302 21.28 4.70 4.65
CA THR A 302 20.89 3.71 5.67
C THR A 302 21.20 2.31 5.18
N ARG A 303 21.76 1.44 6.05
CA ARG A 303 22.00 0.03 5.72
C ARG A 303 20.78 -0.84 5.87
N VAL A 304 20.01 -0.66 6.93
CA VAL A 304 18.82 -1.51 7.23
C VAL A 304 17.62 -0.64 7.57
N LEU A 305 16.53 -0.86 6.86
CA LEU A 305 15.21 -0.40 7.28
C LEU A 305 14.55 -1.52 8.09
N PHE A 306 14.20 -1.21 9.34
CA PHE A 306 13.54 -2.14 10.26
C PHE A 306 12.06 -1.80 10.42
N ASN A 307 11.22 -2.82 10.48
CA ASN A 307 9.79 -2.69 10.75
C ASN A 307 9.33 -3.78 11.72
N CYS A 308 8.34 -3.47 12.54
CA CYS A 308 7.72 -4.39 13.47
C CYS A 308 6.18 -4.22 13.54
N ALA A 309 5.57 -3.68 12.48
CA ALA A 309 4.14 -3.46 12.43
C ALA A 309 3.34 -4.75 12.53
N LEU A 310 2.25 -4.74 13.30
CA LEU A 310 1.25 -5.81 13.33
C LEU A 310 0.29 -5.72 12.13
N GLN A 311 0.05 -4.51 11.66
CA GLN A 311 -0.85 -4.25 10.56
C GLN A 311 -0.19 -3.31 9.56
N ASP A 312 0.03 -3.82 8.36
CA ASP A 312 0.47 -3.07 7.21
C ASP A 312 0.20 -3.94 5.96
N TRP A 313 -0.88 -3.65 5.24
CA TRP A 313 -1.23 -4.44 4.06
C TRP A 313 -0.18 -4.36 2.97
N VAL A 314 0.42 -3.20 2.79
CA VAL A 314 1.58 -2.97 1.93
C VAL A 314 2.39 -1.80 2.48
N SER A 315 3.67 -2.04 2.67
CA SER A 315 4.58 -1.00 3.14
C SER A 315 5.27 -0.29 1.98
N ASN A 316 4.89 0.95 1.69
CA ASN A 316 5.60 1.76 0.70
C ASN A 316 7.07 1.96 1.05
N THR A 317 7.39 2.03 2.34
CA THR A 317 8.77 2.20 2.81
C THR A 317 9.67 1.02 2.42
N VAL A 318 9.10 -0.18 2.24
CA VAL A 318 9.84 -1.33 1.67
C VAL A 318 10.30 -1.03 0.25
N SER A 319 9.37 -0.60 -0.61
CA SER A 319 9.68 -0.30 -2.01
C SER A 319 10.63 0.88 -2.15
N GLU A 320 10.49 1.91 -1.28
CA GLU A 320 11.41 3.05 -1.22
C GLU A 320 12.82 2.60 -0.80
N ALA A 321 12.92 1.77 0.25
CA ALA A 321 14.21 1.24 0.73
C ALA A 321 14.87 0.33 -0.29
N ASP A 322 14.11 -0.57 -0.91
CA ASP A 322 14.58 -1.49 -1.94
C ASP A 322 15.05 -0.74 -3.20
N THR A 323 14.33 0.32 -3.61
CA THR A 323 14.75 1.21 -4.70
C THR A 323 16.11 1.86 -4.42
N LEU A 324 16.29 2.33 -3.18
CA LEU A 324 17.49 3.04 -2.76
C LEU A 324 18.61 2.11 -2.28
N GLY A 325 18.38 0.80 -2.32
CA GLY A 325 19.41 -0.20 -2.02
C GLY A 325 19.69 -0.36 -0.52
N ALA A 326 18.78 -0.03 0.37
CA ALA A 326 18.85 -0.41 1.77
C ALA A 326 18.33 -1.83 1.98
N ASN A 327 18.97 -2.59 2.86
CA ASN A 327 18.40 -3.84 3.33
C ASN A 327 17.09 -3.57 4.09
N VAL A 328 16.20 -4.53 4.11
CA VAL A 328 14.93 -4.45 4.84
C VAL A 328 14.76 -5.66 5.75
N LEU A 329 14.28 -5.45 6.98
CA LEU A 329 14.04 -6.50 7.97
C LEU A 329 12.65 -6.31 8.59
N TYR A 330 11.77 -7.26 8.34
CA TYR A 330 10.34 -7.22 8.68
C TYR A 330 9.91 -8.49 9.42
N PRO A 331 8.81 -8.48 10.18
CA PRO A 331 8.30 -9.69 10.80
C PRO A 331 7.71 -10.64 9.74
N ALA A 332 7.86 -11.94 9.93
CA ALA A 332 7.20 -12.97 9.12
C ALA A 332 5.71 -13.05 9.49
N TYR A 333 4.98 -11.97 9.27
CA TYR A 333 3.60 -11.78 9.70
C TYR A 333 2.77 -11.08 8.62
N ARG A 334 1.49 -11.39 8.54
CA ARG A 334 0.54 -10.79 7.61
C ARG A 334 1.01 -10.89 6.16
N SER A 335 0.99 -9.77 5.44
CA SER A 335 1.38 -9.67 4.03
C SER A 335 2.90 -9.72 3.78
N PHE A 336 3.73 -9.61 4.80
CA PHE A 336 5.17 -9.52 4.60
C PHE A 336 5.80 -10.80 4.00
N PRO A 337 5.40 -12.04 4.40
CA PRO A 337 5.87 -13.24 3.72
C PRO A 337 5.61 -13.22 2.20
N GLU A 338 4.44 -12.75 1.76
CA GLU A 338 4.14 -12.55 0.34
C GLU A 338 5.05 -11.49 -0.27
N THR A 339 5.16 -10.31 0.36
CA THR A 339 5.98 -9.19 -0.13
C THR A 339 7.45 -9.57 -0.32
N PHE A 340 7.99 -10.40 0.56
CA PHE A 340 9.39 -10.83 0.51
C PHE A 340 9.59 -12.21 -0.12
N ALA A 341 8.55 -12.82 -0.69
CA ALA A 341 8.58 -14.18 -1.25
C ALA A 341 9.19 -15.20 -0.27
N ASP A 342 8.79 -15.12 1.00
CA ASP A 342 9.27 -15.96 2.10
C ASP A 342 10.81 -15.93 2.30
N ASP A 343 11.49 -14.84 1.95
CA ASP A 343 12.93 -14.73 2.11
C ASP A 343 13.33 -14.72 3.59
N PRO A 344 13.97 -15.78 4.10
CA PRO A 344 14.27 -15.91 5.53
C PRO A 344 15.29 -14.89 6.04
N ASN A 345 16.04 -14.24 5.16
CA ASN A 345 17.03 -13.22 5.54
C ASN A 345 16.40 -11.85 5.76
N ARG A 346 15.22 -11.62 5.18
CA ARG A 346 14.47 -10.35 5.29
C ARG A 346 13.31 -10.45 6.29
N LEU A 347 12.99 -11.65 6.77
CA LEU A 347 11.87 -11.93 7.65
C LEU A 347 12.36 -12.50 8.98
N TYR A 348 11.97 -11.89 10.09
CA TYR A 348 12.22 -12.43 11.42
C TYR A 348 10.93 -13.02 12.02
N ILE A 349 11.10 -13.95 12.97
CA ILE A 349 9.96 -14.56 13.70
C ILE A 349 9.24 -13.46 14.48
N PRO A 350 7.92 -13.25 14.27
CA PRO A 350 7.17 -12.23 14.98
C PRO A 350 7.40 -12.28 16.49
N TRP A 351 7.60 -11.13 17.10
CA TRP A 351 7.88 -10.92 18.54
C TRP A 351 9.14 -11.60 19.08
N SER A 352 9.93 -12.28 18.26
CA SER A 352 11.23 -12.81 18.65
C SER A 352 12.30 -11.74 18.49
N ILE A 353 12.65 -11.09 19.59
CA ILE A 353 13.70 -10.06 19.61
C ILE A 353 15.07 -10.66 19.30
N ASP A 354 15.32 -11.90 19.72
CA ASP A 354 16.58 -12.61 19.45
C ASP A 354 16.76 -12.87 17.95
N ASP A 355 15.70 -13.36 17.27
CA ASP A 355 15.77 -13.61 15.82
C ASP A 355 15.92 -12.29 15.06
N ALA A 356 15.18 -11.24 15.46
CA ALA A 356 15.34 -9.90 14.88
C ALA A 356 16.76 -9.37 15.07
N PHE A 357 17.34 -9.52 16.26
CA PHE A 357 18.70 -9.11 16.58
C PHE A 357 19.77 -9.82 15.71
N HIS A 358 19.69 -11.14 15.60
CA HIS A 358 20.66 -11.90 14.81
C HIS A 358 20.59 -11.56 13.31
N LYS A 359 19.38 -11.44 12.76
CA LYS A 359 19.18 -11.05 11.35
C LYS A 359 19.60 -9.60 11.10
N LEU A 360 19.32 -8.71 12.05
CA LEU A 360 19.79 -7.33 11.97
C LEU A 360 21.31 -7.23 11.90
N GLN A 361 22.04 -7.98 12.74
CA GLN A 361 23.51 -8.01 12.72
C GLN A 361 24.04 -8.48 11.34
N TYR A 362 23.42 -9.52 10.78
CA TYR A 362 23.78 -10.02 9.45
C TYR A 362 23.55 -8.94 8.38
N LEU A 363 22.36 -8.32 8.35
CA LEU A 363 22.00 -7.33 7.34
C LEU A 363 22.75 -5.99 7.49
N LEU A 364 23.29 -5.68 8.66
CA LEU A 364 24.14 -4.52 8.87
C LEU A 364 25.51 -4.66 8.17
N THR A 365 25.96 -5.90 7.97
CA THR A 365 27.30 -6.17 7.41
C THR A 365 27.27 -6.76 6.01
N THR A 366 26.15 -7.27 5.57
CA THR A 366 25.99 -7.99 4.29
C THR A 366 24.91 -7.34 3.44
N ALA A 367 25.27 -6.91 2.23
CA ALA A 367 24.29 -6.45 1.25
C ALA A 367 23.41 -7.62 0.79
N HIS A 368 22.11 -7.41 0.74
CA HIS A 368 21.18 -8.42 0.25
C HIS A 368 21.23 -8.50 -1.28
N HIS A 369 21.40 -9.71 -1.83
CA HIS A 369 21.58 -9.92 -3.27
C HIS A 369 20.31 -9.78 -4.14
N ASN A 370 19.14 -9.70 -3.54
CA ASN A 370 17.85 -9.52 -4.24
C ASN A 370 17.33 -8.07 -4.17
N MET A 371 18.23 -7.10 -4.09
CA MET A 371 17.84 -5.69 -4.06
C MET A 371 17.23 -5.24 -5.39
N GLY A 372 16.21 -4.40 -5.31
CA GLY A 372 15.49 -3.88 -6.46
C GLY A 372 14.30 -4.72 -6.93
N LEU A 373 14.18 -6.00 -6.53
CA LEU A 373 13.11 -6.88 -7.01
C LEU A 373 11.73 -6.49 -6.49
N ILE A 374 11.64 -6.01 -5.25
CA ILE A 374 10.36 -5.59 -4.67
C ILE A 374 9.89 -4.31 -5.34
N SER A 375 10.79 -3.34 -5.48
CA SER A 375 10.47 -2.07 -6.11
C SER A 375 10.15 -2.21 -7.60
N ASP A 376 10.83 -3.09 -8.33
CA ASP A 376 10.52 -3.38 -9.74
C ASP A 376 9.12 -3.99 -9.88
N TRP A 377 8.76 -4.92 -9.00
CA TRP A 377 7.43 -5.51 -8.99
C TRP A 377 6.35 -4.49 -8.65
N THR A 378 6.59 -3.67 -7.62
CA THR A 378 5.63 -2.68 -7.12
C THR A 378 5.44 -1.54 -8.13
N ASP A 379 6.49 -1.15 -8.87
CA ASP A 379 6.42 -0.15 -9.94
C ASP A 379 5.42 -0.56 -11.04
N GLY A 380 5.23 -1.86 -11.27
CA GLY A 380 4.24 -2.41 -12.21
C GLY A 380 2.81 -2.50 -11.69
N THR A 381 2.52 -2.09 -10.44
CA THR A 381 1.18 -2.24 -9.85
C THR A 381 0.10 -1.49 -10.62
N VAL A 382 0.36 -0.26 -11.05
CA VAL A 382 -0.63 0.54 -11.79
C VAL A 382 -0.90 -0.05 -13.17
N ASP A 383 0.10 -0.64 -13.84
CA ASP A 383 -0.12 -1.35 -15.10
C ASP A 383 -1.05 -2.55 -14.91
N ARG A 384 -0.88 -3.32 -13.82
CA ARG A 384 -1.79 -4.42 -13.47
C ARG A 384 -3.22 -3.92 -13.19
N ILE A 385 -3.36 -2.78 -12.53
CA ILE A 385 -4.67 -2.12 -12.34
C ILE A 385 -5.29 -1.81 -13.70
N VAL A 386 -4.56 -1.15 -14.59
CA VAL A 386 -5.05 -0.81 -15.94
C VAL A 386 -5.48 -2.07 -16.70
N ASP A 387 -4.69 -3.13 -16.68
CA ASP A 387 -5.05 -4.39 -17.34
C ASP A 387 -6.37 -4.97 -16.80
N ILE A 388 -6.62 -4.87 -15.50
CA ILE A 388 -7.89 -5.28 -14.88
C ILE A 388 -9.05 -4.40 -15.36
N LEU A 389 -8.87 -3.08 -15.34
CA LEU A 389 -9.90 -2.13 -15.79
C LEU A 389 -10.24 -2.29 -17.28
N GLU A 390 -9.27 -2.65 -18.10
CA GLU A 390 -9.44 -3.00 -19.51
C GLU A 390 -10.01 -4.41 -19.73
N GLY A 391 -10.28 -5.16 -18.67
CA GLY A 391 -10.82 -6.53 -18.77
C GLY A 391 -9.78 -7.61 -19.13
N LYS A 392 -8.50 -7.28 -19.09
CA LYS A 392 -7.37 -8.19 -19.38
C LYS A 392 -6.83 -8.84 -18.12
N GLY A 393 -7.26 -8.39 -16.93
CA GLY A 393 -6.81 -8.89 -15.66
C GLY A 393 -7.36 -10.29 -15.35
N GLU A 394 -6.56 -11.14 -14.75
CA GLU A 394 -7.00 -12.43 -14.25
C GLU A 394 -7.55 -12.28 -12.83
N GLN A 395 -8.75 -12.84 -12.61
CA GLN A 395 -9.29 -12.96 -11.26
C GLN A 395 -8.34 -13.81 -10.40
N TRP A 396 -8.27 -13.47 -9.12
CA TRP A 396 -7.52 -14.29 -8.18
C TRP A 396 -8.06 -15.74 -8.20
N ASN A 397 -7.18 -16.67 -8.43
CA ASN A 397 -7.40 -18.09 -8.22
C ASN A 397 -6.25 -18.62 -7.34
N ARG A 398 -6.44 -19.72 -6.65
CA ARG A 398 -5.45 -20.32 -5.75
C ARG A 398 -4.14 -20.77 -6.43
N ALA A 399 -4.00 -20.59 -7.73
CA ALA A 399 -2.98 -21.26 -8.53
C ALA A 399 -1.62 -20.55 -8.61
N GLY A 400 -1.42 -19.38 -8.01
CA GLY A 400 -0.09 -18.79 -8.06
C GLY A 400 0.02 -17.39 -7.43
N ASN A 401 1.03 -17.24 -6.63
CA ASN A 401 1.53 -15.93 -6.24
C ASN A 401 2.49 -15.45 -7.33
N ARG A 402 2.01 -14.60 -8.24
CA ARG A 402 2.80 -14.10 -9.38
C ARG A 402 4.09 -13.40 -8.96
N TYR A 403 4.10 -12.78 -7.78
CA TYR A 403 5.31 -12.18 -7.25
C TYR A 403 6.38 -13.24 -6.92
N ARG A 404 5.98 -14.36 -6.29
CA ARG A 404 6.90 -15.49 -6.04
C ARG A 404 7.47 -16.06 -7.32
N ASP A 405 6.63 -16.22 -8.35
CA ASP A 405 7.06 -16.67 -9.67
C ASP A 405 8.06 -15.70 -10.30
N HIS A 406 7.78 -14.40 -10.23
CA HIS A 406 8.69 -13.36 -10.71
C HIS A 406 10.05 -13.39 -10.00
N VAL A 407 10.05 -13.47 -8.67
CA VAL A 407 11.28 -13.58 -7.87
C VAL A 407 12.05 -14.87 -8.18
N SER A 408 11.32 -15.99 -8.35
CA SER A 408 11.93 -17.27 -8.70
C SER A 408 12.58 -17.25 -10.08
N GLN A 409 11.94 -16.64 -11.07
CA GLN A 409 12.49 -16.44 -12.41
C GLN A 409 13.72 -15.55 -12.40
N ALA A 410 13.68 -14.44 -11.64
CA ALA A 410 14.83 -13.53 -11.50
C ALA A 410 16.03 -14.23 -10.85
N LYS A 411 15.80 -14.99 -9.77
CA LYS A 411 16.86 -15.80 -9.11
C LYS A 411 17.48 -16.83 -10.05
N TYR A 412 16.67 -17.45 -10.93
CA TYR A 412 17.15 -18.42 -11.90
C TYR A 412 17.99 -17.75 -12.99
N ALA A 413 17.58 -16.57 -13.45
CA ALA A 413 18.34 -15.79 -14.44
C ALA A 413 19.72 -15.36 -13.91
N VAL A 414 19.80 -14.91 -12.65
CA VAL A 414 21.07 -14.53 -12.01
C VAL A 414 22.02 -15.72 -11.93
N ARG A 415 21.55 -16.89 -11.48
CA ARG A 415 22.40 -18.11 -11.40
C ARG A 415 22.94 -18.56 -12.76
N LYS A 416 22.24 -18.24 -13.86
CA LYS A 416 22.65 -18.61 -15.21
C LYS A 416 23.73 -17.67 -15.78
N ILE A 417 23.87 -16.46 -15.22
CA ILE A 417 24.91 -15.48 -15.57
C ILE A 417 26.21 -15.78 -14.81
N GLU A 418 26.13 -16.35 -13.61
CA GLU A 418 27.26 -16.71 -12.77
C GLU A 418 27.86 -18.10 -13.07
N SER A 419 27.18 -18.91 -13.88
CA SER A 419 27.64 -20.23 -14.37
C SER A 419 28.21 -20.13 -15.78
#